data_5997ed6b5288ee704d8d5b99a9e07e24
#
_entry.id   5997ed6b5288ee704d8d5b99a9e07e24
#
_cell.length_a   1.000
_cell.length_b   1.000
_cell.length_c   1.000
_cell.angle_alpha   90.00
_cell.angle_beta   90.00
_cell.angle_gamma   90.00
#
_symmetry.space_group_name_H-M   'P 1'
#
loop_
_entity.id
_entity.type
_entity.pdbx_description
1 polymer ?
#
loop_
_entity_poly.entity_id
_entity_poly.type
_entity_poly.pdbx_seq_one_letter_code
_entity_poly.pdbx_strand_id
1 'polypeptide(L)'
;MSEVPGRIPPTYIAVLVPVAAAINVVGGYIVNVLHLPVFLDMIGTCVVSWVLGPWWGVLTGVVTNFAIALLINPVYLPFAACNAIGALVWGYGARIGLAKDFPRLLFLGIVSAFVITSMAVPIYVFVFGGATGHFADIMTAVYLQMGAQLWVAVFSSNILSSLADKILAVFLAVLIIEALPPMLRYKVEVAKQPRLRVVMYAIVGIVIGVALAAGFVILTAK
;
A
#
# COMPACT_ATOMS: atom_id res chain seq x y z
N MET A 1 14.64 1.70 37.10
CA MET A 1 14.68 0.40 36.42
C MET A 1 14.38 0.69 34.95
N SER A 2 15.40 0.68 34.10
CA SER A 2 15.27 0.85 32.66
C SER A 2 14.67 -0.47 32.11
N GLU A 3 13.39 -0.44 31.75
CA GLU A 3 12.78 -1.55 31.03
C GLU A 3 13.55 -1.77 29.74
N VAL A 4 14.18 -2.93 29.63
CA VAL A 4 14.69 -3.47 28.37
C VAL A 4 13.52 -3.42 27.38
N PRO A 5 13.69 -2.90 26.15
CA PRO A 5 12.61 -2.88 25.15
C PRO A 5 12.12 -4.30 24.97
N GLY A 6 10.98 -4.62 25.55
CA GLY A 6 10.45 -5.96 25.64
C GLY A 6 10.23 -6.56 24.24
N ARG A 7 10.50 -7.85 24.09
CA ARG A 7 10.06 -8.64 22.93
C ARG A 7 8.57 -8.40 22.73
N ILE A 8 8.19 -8.09 21.49
CA ILE A 8 6.78 -7.95 21.11
C ILE A 8 6.05 -9.24 21.52
N PRO A 9 4.98 -9.17 22.34
CA PRO A 9 4.27 -10.35 22.78
C PRO A 9 3.75 -11.17 21.58
N PRO A 10 3.93 -12.50 21.55
CA PRO A 10 3.42 -13.34 20.47
C PRO A 10 1.91 -13.17 20.23
N THR A 11 1.15 -12.97 21.31
CA THR A 11 -0.30 -12.70 21.26
C THR A 11 -0.61 -11.44 20.45
N TYR A 12 0.22 -10.38 20.57
CA TYR A 12 0.02 -9.16 19.82
C TYR A 12 0.24 -9.37 18.30
N ILE A 13 1.27 -10.15 17.95
CA ILE A 13 1.52 -10.52 16.56
C ILE A 13 0.37 -11.35 16.00
N ALA A 14 -0.08 -12.36 16.76
CA ALA A 14 -1.17 -13.26 16.39
C ALA A 14 -2.51 -12.54 16.17
N VAL A 15 -2.71 -11.38 16.77
CA VAL A 15 -3.91 -10.55 16.58
C VAL A 15 -3.71 -9.52 15.47
N LEU A 16 -2.58 -8.79 15.50
CA LEU A 16 -2.39 -7.65 14.58
C LEU A 16 -2.23 -8.09 13.12
N VAL A 17 -1.54 -9.20 12.86
CA VAL A 17 -1.32 -9.70 11.48
C VAL A 17 -2.65 -10.09 10.81
N PRO A 18 -3.53 -10.93 11.38
CA PRO A 18 -4.82 -11.24 10.78
C PRO A 18 -5.75 -10.03 10.64
N VAL A 19 -5.81 -9.16 11.65
CA VAL A 19 -6.63 -7.92 11.60
C VAL A 19 -6.16 -7.02 10.47
N ALA A 20 -4.86 -6.82 10.32
CA ALA A 20 -4.30 -6.02 9.24
C ALA A 20 -4.54 -6.65 7.86
N ALA A 21 -4.42 -7.98 7.76
CA ALA A 21 -4.77 -8.70 6.52
C ALA A 21 -6.27 -8.54 6.19
N ALA A 22 -7.15 -8.59 7.19
CA ALA A 22 -8.58 -8.36 6.99
C ALA A 22 -8.88 -6.93 6.48
N ILE A 23 -8.21 -5.90 7.00
CA ILE A 23 -8.30 -4.52 6.48
C ILE A 23 -7.94 -4.49 4.99
N ASN A 24 -6.86 -5.15 4.60
CA ASN A 24 -6.42 -5.23 3.22
C ASN A 24 -7.44 -5.96 2.33
N VAL A 25 -8.00 -7.09 2.80
CA VAL A 25 -9.04 -7.85 2.08
C VAL A 25 -10.28 -6.98 1.84
N VAL A 26 -10.72 -6.25 2.86
CA VAL A 26 -11.85 -5.31 2.73
C VAL A 26 -11.53 -4.20 1.73
N GLY A 27 -10.33 -3.62 1.77
CA GLY A 27 -9.89 -2.62 0.79
C GLY A 27 -9.90 -3.16 -0.63
N GLY A 28 -9.30 -4.32 -0.87
CA GLY A 28 -9.31 -5.00 -2.17
C GLY A 28 -10.71 -5.36 -2.66
N TYR A 29 -11.60 -5.77 -1.75
CA TYR A 29 -13.02 -6.03 -2.07
C TYR A 29 -13.74 -4.76 -2.53
N ILE A 30 -13.58 -3.65 -1.81
CA ILE A 30 -14.15 -2.34 -2.17
C ILE A 30 -13.68 -1.91 -3.56
N VAL A 31 -12.39 -2.01 -3.83
CA VAL A 31 -11.82 -1.68 -5.15
C VAL A 31 -12.40 -2.55 -6.25
N ASN A 32 -12.51 -3.85 -6.01
CA ASN A 32 -13.06 -4.79 -6.99
C ASN A 32 -14.53 -4.51 -7.32
N VAL A 33 -15.36 -4.23 -6.30
CA VAL A 33 -16.80 -3.96 -6.48
C VAL A 33 -17.05 -2.59 -7.11
N LEU A 34 -16.29 -1.56 -6.70
CA LEU A 34 -16.50 -0.19 -7.15
C LEU A 34 -15.64 0.19 -8.38
N HIS A 35 -14.79 -0.73 -8.87
CA HIS A 35 -13.85 -0.49 -9.98
C HIS A 35 -13.01 0.79 -9.78
N LEU A 36 -12.42 0.95 -8.58
CA LEU A 36 -11.65 2.15 -8.25
C LEU A 36 -10.26 2.14 -8.93
N PRO A 37 -9.69 3.33 -9.25
CA PRO A 37 -8.37 3.45 -9.86
C PRO A 37 -7.23 3.37 -8.82
N VAL A 38 -7.40 2.60 -7.76
CA VAL A 38 -6.45 2.34 -6.66
C VAL A 38 -6.52 0.87 -6.29
N PHE A 39 -5.69 0.39 -5.36
CA PHE A 39 -5.67 -1.02 -4.95
C PHE A 39 -6.22 -1.25 -3.53
N LEU A 40 -5.87 -0.41 -2.56
CA LEU A 40 -6.28 -0.40 -1.14
C LEU A 40 -6.03 -1.71 -0.37
N ASP A 41 -5.27 -2.62 -0.93
CA ASP A 41 -5.02 -3.98 -0.43
C ASP A 41 -3.71 -4.11 0.37
N MET A 42 -3.08 -2.97 0.72
CA MET A 42 -1.77 -2.94 1.37
C MET A 42 -1.68 -2.02 2.60
N ILE A 43 -2.77 -1.39 3.03
CA ILE A 43 -2.80 -0.45 4.16
C ILE A 43 -2.39 -1.15 5.45
N GLY A 44 -2.98 -2.31 5.74
CA GLY A 44 -2.64 -3.13 6.90
C GLY A 44 -1.20 -3.65 6.84
N THR A 45 -0.69 -3.98 5.65
CA THR A 45 0.71 -4.36 5.43
C THR A 45 1.65 -3.23 5.85
N CYS A 46 1.35 -1.98 5.48
CA CYS A 46 2.11 -0.80 5.89
C CYS A 46 2.10 -0.63 7.42
N VAL A 47 0.93 -0.74 8.06
CA VAL A 47 0.78 -0.67 9.53
C VAL A 47 1.66 -1.71 10.21
N VAL A 48 1.55 -2.98 9.82
CA VAL A 48 2.32 -4.07 10.44
C VAL A 48 3.82 -3.89 10.20
N SER A 49 4.22 -3.47 8.99
CA SER A 49 5.63 -3.20 8.67
C SER A 49 6.26 -2.16 9.58
N TRP A 50 5.49 -1.17 10.01
CA TRP A 50 5.95 -0.11 10.91
C TRP A 50 5.90 -0.53 12.37
N VAL A 51 4.82 -1.19 12.80
CA VAL A 51 4.61 -1.55 14.22
C VAL A 51 5.43 -2.78 14.62
N LEU A 52 5.38 -3.85 13.84
CA LEU A 52 6.06 -5.12 14.14
C LEU A 52 7.40 -5.26 13.41
N GLY A 53 7.54 -4.60 12.27
CA GLY A 53 8.72 -4.63 11.42
C GLY A 53 8.50 -5.27 10.05
N PRO A 54 9.46 -5.10 9.12
CA PRO A 54 9.28 -5.41 7.71
C PRO A 54 8.89 -6.87 7.42
N TRP A 55 9.46 -7.83 8.13
CA TRP A 55 9.19 -9.25 7.89
C TRP A 55 7.80 -9.71 8.33
N TRP A 56 7.25 -9.11 9.40
CA TRP A 56 5.84 -9.32 9.77
C TRP A 56 4.90 -8.66 8.76
N GLY A 57 5.31 -7.53 8.20
CA GLY A 57 4.61 -6.93 7.06
C GLY A 57 4.60 -7.84 5.84
N VAL A 58 5.74 -8.49 5.51
CA VAL A 58 5.81 -9.49 4.42
C VAL A 58 4.81 -10.62 4.67
N LEU A 59 4.79 -11.18 5.88
CA LEU A 59 3.82 -12.23 6.22
C LEU A 59 2.38 -11.74 6.04
N THR A 60 2.07 -10.51 6.54
CA THR A 60 0.74 -9.90 6.38
C THR A 60 0.37 -9.77 4.91
N GLY A 61 1.29 -9.27 4.07
CA GLY A 61 1.06 -9.11 2.64
C GLY A 61 0.80 -10.42 1.91
N VAL A 62 1.60 -11.45 2.20
CA VAL A 62 1.41 -12.78 1.62
C VAL A 62 0.05 -13.35 2.03
N VAL A 63 -0.27 -13.33 3.33
CA VAL A 63 -1.57 -13.81 3.84
C VAL A 63 -2.72 -13.04 3.20
N THR A 64 -2.60 -11.72 3.04
CA THR A 64 -3.60 -10.88 2.35
C THR A 64 -3.87 -11.37 0.94
N ASN A 65 -2.82 -11.51 0.11
CA ASN A 65 -3.01 -11.90 -1.29
C ASN A 65 -3.56 -13.32 -1.43
N PHE A 66 -3.17 -14.25 -0.56
CA PHE A 66 -3.81 -15.56 -0.49
C PHE A 66 -5.29 -15.47 -0.14
N ALA A 67 -5.66 -14.68 0.86
CA ALA A 67 -7.04 -14.51 1.26
C ALA A 67 -7.88 -13.85 0.14
N ILE A 68 -7.38 -12.78 -0.49
CA ILE A 68 -8.06 -12.13 -1.62
C ILE A 68 -8.19 -13.10 -2.80
N ALA A 69 -7.16 -13.87 -3.10
CA ALA A 69 -7.18 -14.84 -4.19
C ALA A 69 -8.25 -15.92 -4.00
N LEU A 70 -8.45 -16.37 -2.76
CA LEU A 70 -9.45 -17.38 -2.43
C LEU A 70 -10.88 -16.81 -2.35
N LEU A 71 -11.04 -15.58 -1.86
CA LEU A 71 -12.35 -15.01 -1.55
C LEU A 71 -12.92 -14.11 -2.64
N ILE A 72 -12.07 -13.50 -3.48
CA ILE A 72 -12.47 -12.48 -4.44
C ILE A 72 -12.05 -12.87 -5.85
N ASN A 73 -10.72 -12.97 -6.13
CA ASN A 73 -10.21 -13.21 -7.47
C ASN A 73 -8.79 -13.82 -7.44
N PRO A 74 -8.58 -15.01 -8.04
CA PRO A 74 -7.26 -15.68 -8.10
C PRO A 74 -6.14 -14.83 -8.73
N VAL A 75 -6.48 -13.83 -9.53
CA VAL A 75 -5.54 -12.87 -10.15
C VAL A 75 -4.63 -12.22 -9.10
N TYR A 76 -5.09 -12.03 -7.86
CA TYR A 76 -4.30 -11.41 -6.80
C TYR A 76 -3.12 -12.26 -6.30
N LEU A 77 -3.10 -13.57 -6.56
CA LEU A 77 -2.09 -14.46 -5.98
C LEU A 77 -0.64 -14.11 -6.39
N PRO A 78 -0.29 -13.91 -7.68
CA PRO A 78 1.07 -13.54 -8.06
C PRO A 78 1.53 -12.19 -7.49
N PHE A 79 0.59 -11.27 -7.21
CA PHE A 79 0.88 -9.97 -6.63
C PHE A 79 1.23 -10.03 -5.13
N ALA A 80 1.25 -11.21 -4.50
CA ALA A 80 1.84 -11.39 -3.18
C ALA A 80 3.30 -10.91 -3.12
N ALA A 81 4.05 -11.03 -4.23
CA ALA A 81 5.40 -10.50 -4.36
C ALA A 81 5.43 -8.95 -4.25
N CYS A 82 4.43 -8.27 -4.84
CA CYS A 82 4.29 -6.82 -4.75
C CYS A 82 3.99 -6.37 -3.32
N ASN A 83 3.13 -7.10 -2.61
CA ASN A 83 2.80 -6.83 -1.23
C ASN A 83 4.02 -7.07 -0.32
N ALA A 84 4.79 -8.13 -0.57
CA ALA A 84 6.02 -8.44 0.17
C ALA A 84 7.10 -7.36 -0.02
N ILE A 85 7.38 -6.93 -1.25
CA ILE A 85 8.38 -5.88 -1.50
C ILE A 85 7.93 -4.54 -0.90
N GLY A 86 6.64 -4.21 -0.98
CA GLY A 86 6.06 -3.03 -0.36
C GLY A 86 6.27 -3.02 1.16
N ALA A 87 6.04 -4.16 1.83
CA ALA A 87 6.29 -4.33 3.25
C ALA A 87 7.75 -4.02 3.63
N LEU A 88 8.71 -4.49 2.82
CA LEU A 88 10.13 -4.23 3.02
C LEU A 88 10.45 -2.74 2.85
N VAL A 89 9.96 -2.11 1.78
CA VAL A 89 10.16 -0.67 1.52
C VAL A 89 9.64 0.17 2.68
N TRP A 90 8.42 -0.07 3.12
CA TRP A 90 7.83 0.67 4.24
C TRP A 90 8.53 0.39 5.56
N GLY A 91 8.78 -0.87 5.88
CA GLY A 91 9.40 -1.25 7.14
C GLY A 91 10.84 -0.74 7.29
N TYR A 92 11.65 -0.85 6.25
CA TYR A 92 13.02 -0.30 6.26
C TYR A 92 13.02 1.22 6.09
N GLY A 93 12.14 1.78 5.25
CA GLY A 93 11.96 3.22 5.11
C GLY A 93 11.65 3.91 6.44
N ALA A 94 10.78 3.33 7.26
CA ALA A 94 10.50 3.84 8.60
C ALA A 94 11.75 3.79 9.50
N ARG A 95 12.54 2.71 9.43
CA ARG A 95 13.77 2.55 10.25
C ARG A 95 14.84 3.59 9.93
N ILE A 96 14.96 4.01 8.68
CA ILE A 96 15.89 5.07 8.25
C ILE A 96 15.27 6.48 8.41
N GLY A 97 14.08 6.58 8.98
CA GLY A 97 13.46 7.84 9.35
C GLY A 97 12.59 8.48 8.28
N LEU A 98 12.19 7.76 7.22
CA LEU A 98 11.28 8.27 6.20
C LEU A 98 9.81 8.39 6.68
N ALA A 99 9.50 7.92 7.89
CA ALA A 99 8.18 8.05 8.49
C ALA A 99 8.06 9.21 9.51
N LYS A 100 9.07 10.10 9.63
CA LYS A 100 9.16 11.11 10.70
C LYS A 100 8.33 12.37 10.48
N ASP A 101 8.18 12.81 9.24
CA ASP A 101 7.53 14.06 8.87
C ASP A 101 6.81 13.94 7.52
N PHE A 102 5.97 14.95 7.21
CA PHE A 102 5.13 14.94 6.01
C PHE A 102 5.92 14.78 4.71
N PRO A 103 6.99 15.55 4.42
CA PRO A 103 7.73 15.41 3.17
C PRO A 103 8.34 14.02 3.00
N ARG A 104 8.87 13.44 4.09
CA ARG A 104 9.46 12.09 4.07
C ARG A 104 8.40 11.00 3.89
N LEU A 105 7.25 11.15 4.53
CA LEU A 105 6.10 10.26 4.34
C LEU A 105 5.61 10.29 2.89
N LEU A 106 5.47 11.48 2.31
CA LEU A 106 5.09 11.62 0.90
C LEU A 106 6.15 10.98 -0.02
N PHE A 107 7.42 11.25 0.23
CA PHE A 107 8.53 10.62 -0.50
C PHE A 107 8.50 9.09 -0.37
N LEU A 108 8.24 8.55 0.82
CA LEU A 108 8.11 7.10 1.04
C LEU A 108 6.93 6.52 0.25
N GLY A 109 5.80 7.21 0.18
CA GLY A 109 4.66 6.85 -0.68
C GLY A 109 5.04 6.79 -2.16
N ILE A 110 5.76 7.81 -2.66
CA ILE A 110 6.22 7.87 -4.04
C ILE A 110 7.22 6.74 -4.35
N VAL A 111 8.24 6.56 -3.51
CA VAL A 111 9.24 5.49 -3.69
C VAL A 111 8.59 4.12 -3.68
N SER A 112 7.67 3.87 -2.74
CA SER A 112 6.96 2.60 -2.69
C SER A 112 6.11 2.36 -3.95
N ALA A 113 5.46 3.39 -4.50
CA ALA A 113 4.72 3.29 -5.75
C ALA A 113 5.63 2.82 -6.91
N PHE A 114 6.80 3.44 -7.07
CA PHE A 114 7.75 3.05 -8.11
C PHE A 114 8.28 1.63 -7.94
N VAL A 115 8.73 1.26 -6.73
CA VAL A 115 9.28 -0.08 -6.46
C VAL A 115 8.21 -1.16 -6.66
N ILE A 116 7.01 -0.95 -6.15
CA ILE A 116 5.91 -1.92 -6.28
C ILE A 116 5.45 -2.04 -7.73
N THR A 117 5.33 -0.92 -8.48
CA THR A 117 4.99 -0.95 -9.91
C THR A 117 6.05 -1.68 -10.71
N SER A 118 7.33 -1.47 -10.43
CA SER A 118 8.43 -2.18 -11.11
C SER A 118 8.38 -3.70 -10.89
N MET A 119 7.87 -4.15 -9.74
CA MET A 119 7.62 -5.57 -9.47
C MET A 119 6.33 -6.06 -10.14
N ALA A 120 5.30 -5.22 -10.19
CA ALA A 120 3.99 -5.58 -10.73
C ALA A 120 4.02 -5.75 -12.27
N VAL A 121 4.73 -4.86 -12.98
CA VAL A 121 4.74 -4.84 -14.45
C VAL A 121 5.17 -6.17 -15.08
N PRO A 122 6.25 -6.84 -14.63
CA PRO A 122 6.59 -8.19 -15.11
C PRO A 122 5.45 -9.20 -14.89
N ILE A 123 4.77 -9.12 -13.74
CA ILE A 123 3.64 -10.02 -13.43
C ILE A 123 2.49 -9.75 -14.41
N TYR A 124 2.12 -8.48 -14.61
CA TYR A 124 1.11 -8.11 -15.61
C TYR A 124 1.43 -8.64 -17.00
N VAL A 125 2.66 -8.45 -17.45
CA VAL A 125 3.05 -8.81 -18.84
C VAL A 125 3.22 -10.31 -19.00
N PHE A 126 3.99 -10.99 -18.12
CA PHE A 126 4.33 -12.40 -18.32
C PHE A 126 3.23 -13.37 -17.87
N VAL A 127 2.47 -13.01 -16.82
CA VAL A 127 1.45 -13.92 -16.27
C VAL A 127 0.09 -13.64 -16.90
N PHE A 128 -0.24 -12.37 -17.18
CA PHE A 128 -1.58 -11.95 -17.59
C PHE A 128 -1.64 -11.32 -19.00
N GLY A 129 -0.54 -11.26 -19.73
CA GLY A 129 -0.53 -10.68 -21.08
C GLY A 129 -0.83 -9.16 -21.11
N GLY A 130 -0.71 -8.48 -19.98
CA GLY A 130 -0.84 -7.03 -19.85
C GLY A 130 -2.17 -6.52 -19.26
N ALA A 131 -3.14 -7.40 -18.97
CA ALA A 131 -4.43 -7.02 -18.40
C ALA A 131 -4.90 -8.01 -17.33
N THR A 132 -5.55 -7.50 -16.28
CA THR A 132 -5.98 -8.29 -15.10
C THR A 132 -7.44 -8.10 -14.72
N GLY A 133 -8.16 -7.21 -15.42
CA GLY A 133 -9.51 -6.77 -15.07
C GLY A 133 -9.54 -5.56 -14.11
N HIS A 134 -8.37 -4.98 -13.78
CA HIS A 134 -8.28 -3.78 -12.95
C HIS A 134 -8.59 -2.51 -13.77
N PHE A 135 -9.04 -1.44 -13.10
CA PHE A 135 -9.32 -0.15 -13.75
C PHE A 135 -8.15 0.38 -14.60
N ALA A 136 -6.91 0.15 -14.16
CA ALA A 136 -5.72 0.58 -14.90
C ALA A 136 -5.61 -0.03 -16.32
N ASP A 137 -6.26 -1.15 -16.58
CA ASP A 137 -6.25 -1.80 -17.90
C ASP A 137 -6.90 -0.94 -18.99
N ILE A 138 -7.85 -0.06 -18.61
CA ILE A 138 -8.46 0.91 -19.52
C ILE A 138 -7.38 1.83 -20.09
N MET A 139 -6.52 2.39 -19.24
CA MET A 139 -5.40 3.24 -19.68
C MET A 139 -4.33 2.45 -20.42
N THR A 140 -4.09 1.20 -20.04
CA THR A 140 -3.19 0.32 -20.79
C THR A 140 -3.69 0.18 -22.23
N ALA A 141 -4.99 -0.06 -22.42
CA ALA A 141 -5.59 -0.17 -23.75
C ALA A 141 -5.48 1.14 -24.54
N VAL A 142 -5.70 2.30 -23.92
CA VAL A 142 -5.53 3.62 -24.57
C VAL A 142 -4.09 3.82 -25.04
N TYR A 143 -3.09 3.55 -24.19
CA TYR A 143 -1.68 3.69 -24.56
C TYR A 143 -1.28 2.73 -25.70
N LEU A 144 -1.81 1.50 -25.70
CA LEU A 144 -1.57 0.56 -26.79
C LEU A 144 -2.18 1.05 -28.12
N GLN A 145 -3.40 1.63 -28.09
CA GLN A 145 -4.01 2.25 -29.28
C GLN A 145 -3.22 3.44 -29.80
N MET A 146 -2.53 4.17 -28.93
CA MET A 146 -1.61 5.26 -29.29
C MET A 146 -0.26 4.75 -29.84
N GLY A 147 -0.06 3.43 -29.95
CA GLY A 147 1.16 2.82 -30.48
C GLY A 147 2.27 2.57 -29.45
N ALA A 148 1.97 2.68 -28.15
CA ALA A 148 2.95 2.38 -27.11
C ALA A 148 3.25 0.87 -27.07
N GLN A 149 4.50 0.52 -26.74
CA GLN A 149 4.87 -0.86 -26.46
C GLN A 149 4.17 -1.36 -25.19
N LEU A 150 3.83 -2.66 -25.12
CA LEU A 150 3.09 -3.26 -24.00
C LEU A 150 3.70 -2.93 -22.62
N TRP A 151 5.01 -3.04 -22.46
CA TRP A 151 5.70 -2.74 -21.20
C TRP A 151 5.52 -1.29 -20.78
N VAL A 152 5.63 -0.36 -21.72
CA VAL A 152 5.47 1.08 -21.47
C VAL A 152 4.02 1.40 -21.12
N ALA A 153 3.06 0.82 -21.86
CA ALA A 153 1.64 1.00 -21.60
C ALA A 153 1.24 0.51 -20.20
N VAL A 154 1.65 -0.71 -19.83
CA VAL A 154 1.38 -1.32 -18.52
C VAL A 154 2.06 -0.53 -17.40
N PHE A 155 3.32 -0.13 -17.57
CA PHE A 155 4.02 0.65 -16.54
C PHE A 155 3.34 2.01 -16.33
N SER A 156 3.04 2.73 -17.40
CA SER A 156 2.46 4.07 -17.35
C SER A 156 1.08 4.09 -16.71
N SER A 157 0.23 3.10 -17.01
CA SER A 157 -1.09 2.98 -16.40
C SER A 157 -1.02 2.59 -14.93
N ASN A 158 -0.17 1.62 -14.59
CA ASN A 158 -0.05 1.14 -13.22
C ASN A 158 0.62 2.13 -12.28
N ILE A 159 1.60 2.92 -12.73
CA ILE A 159 2.26 3.91 -11.89
C ILE A 159 1.29 5.02 -11.44
N LEU A 160 0.33 5.41 -12.27
CA LEU A 160 -0.68 6.40 -11.90
C LEU A 160 -1.57 5.90 -10.77
N SER A 161 -2.11 4.67 -10.89
CA SER A 161 -2.87 4.01 -9.81
C SER A 161 -2.02 3.81 -8.56
N SER A 162 -0.77 3.37 -8.71
CA SER A 162 0.13 3.12 -7.59
C SER A 162 0.51 4.39 -6.83
N LEU A 163 0.73 5.52 -7.50
CA LEU A 163 1.02 6.79 -6.82
C LEU A 163 -0.13 7.20 -5.91
N ALA A 164 -1.37 7.20 -6.42
CA ALA A 164 -2.54 7.48 -5.62
C ALA A 164 -2.67 6.52 -4.44
N ASP A 165 -2.56 5.23 -4.72
CA ASP A 165 -2.75 4.15 -3.74
C ASP A 165 -1.69 4.14 -2.64
N LYS A 166 -0.40 4.27 -2.99
CA LYS A 166 0.67 4.17 -1.98
C LYS A 166 0.79 5.43 -1.12
N ILE A 167 0.45 6.60 -1.66
CA ILE A 167 0.28 7.82 -0.87
C ILE A 167 -0.89 7.63 0.11
N LEU A 168 -2.06 7.17 -0.37
CA LEU A 168 -3.20 6.86 0.50
C LEU A 168 -2.83 5.84 1.58
N ALA A 169 -2.18 4.74 1.21
CA ALA A 169 -1.80 3.67 2.14
C ALA A 169 -0.90 4.17 3.28
N VAL A 170 0.12 4.97 2.96
CA VAL A 170 1.04 5.54 3.95
C VAL A 170 0.29 6.44 4.95
N PHE A 171 -0.56 7.34 4.48
CA PHE A 171 -1.25 8.28 5.36
C PHE A 171 -2.42 7.65 6.12
N LEU A 172 -3.13 6.69 5.53
CA LEU A 172 -4.12 5.87 6.26
C LEU A 172 -3.45 5.01 7.33
N ALA A 173 -2.29 4.44 7.05
CA ALA A 173 -1.51 3.69 8.05
C ALA A 173 -1.11 4.58 9.24
N VAL A 174 -0.72 5.85 8.99
CA VAL A 174 -0.45 6.83 10.06
C VAL A 174 -1.67 7.03 10.95
N LEU A 175 -2.86 7.22 10.37
CA LEU A 175 -4.10 7.39 11.13
C LEU A 175 -4.44 6.16 11.98
N ILE A 176 -4.30 4.97 11.40
CA ILE A 176 -4.54 3.71 12.13
C ILE A 176 -3.58 3.59 13.31
N ILE A 177 -2.29 3.87 13.10
CA ILE A 177 -1.28 3.79 14.15
C ILE A 177 -1.56 4.83 15.25
N GLU A 178 -1.99 6.05 14.90
CA GLU A 178 -2.38 7.07 15.89
C GLU A 178 -3.64 6.68 16.69
N ALA A 179 -4.50 5.84 16.14
CA ALA A 179 -5.65 5.29 16.86
C ALA A 179 -5.27 4.16 17.83
N LEU A 180 -4.11 3.50 17.63
CA LEU A 180 -3.66 2.44 18.54
C LEU A 180 -3.28 3.00 19.91
N PRO A 181 -3.48 2.22 21.01
CA PRO A 181 -2.95 2.56 22.32
C PRO A 181 -1.43 2.78 22.28
N PRO A 182 -0.86 3.75 23.01
CA PRO A 182 0.57 4.08 22.96
C PRO A 182 1.49 2.88 23.18
N MET A 183 1.11 1.95 24.06
CA MET A 183 1.87 0.73 24.36
C MET A 183 1.98 -0.23 23.15
N LEU A 184 1.09 -0.11 22.16
CA LEU A 184 1.06 -0.95 20.95
C LEU A 184 1.78 -0.32 19.75
N ARG A 185 2.27 0.92 19.87
CA ARG A 185 2.97 1.66 18.81
C ARG A 185 4.48 1.38 18.77
N TYR A 186 4.92 0.18 19.07
CA TYR A 186 6.25 -0.27 19.48
C TYR A 186 7.49 0.35 18.79
N LYS A 187 7.46 0.77 17.56
CA LYS A 187 8.70 1.20 16.85
C LYS A 187 8.52 2.42 15.95
N VAL A 188 7.37 3.04 15.96
CA VAL A 188 7.05 4.09 14.99
C VAL A 188 7.43 5.46 15.53
N GLU A 189 8.40 6.11 14.91
CA GLU A 189 8.80 7.47 15.29
C GLU A 189 7.82 8.57 14.85
N VAL A 190 6.81 8.26 14.01
CA VAL A 190 5.74 9.18 13.62
C VAL A 190 5.03 9.76 14.84
N ALA A 191 4.89 8.96 15.91
CA ALA A 191 4.22 9.34 17.15
C ALA A 191 4.97 10.38 18.02
N LYS A 192 6.15 10.86 17.63
CA LYS A 192 6.88 11.93 18.36
C LYS A 192 6.40 13.33 18.01
N GLN A 193 5.55 13.48 17.00
CA GLN A 193 4.93 14.76 16.63
C GLN A 193 3.66 15.03 17.45
N PRO A 194 3.29 16.31 17.70
CA PRO A 194 2.00 16.63 18.30
C PRO A 194 0.88 15.97 17.50
N ARG A 195 -0.04 15.26 18.17
CA ARG A 195 -1.13 14.47 17.55
C ARG A 195 -1.89 15.26 16.47
N LEU A 196 -2.17 16.55 16.72
CA LEU A 196 -2.84 17.42 15.77
C LEU A 196 -2.07 17.54 14.44
N ARG A 197 -0.73 17.68 14.50
CA ARG A 197 0.10 17.76 13.28
C ARG A 197 0.08 16.44 12.49
N VAL A 198 0.16 15.31 13.19
CA VAL A 198 0.12 13.98 12.54
C VAL A 198 -1.20 13.78 11.81
N VAL A 199 -2.32 14.13 12.45
CA VAL A 199 -3.66 14.08 11.84
C VAL A 199 -3.76 15.03 10.64
N MET A 200 -3.27 16.27 10.76
CA MET A 200 -3.23 17.21 9.63
C MET A 200 -2.41 16.65 8.45
N TYR A 201 -1.24 16.08 8.70
CA TYR A 201 -0.41 15.47 7.65
C TYR A 201 -1.16 14.32 6.96
N ALA A 202 -1.83 13.48 7.74
CA ALA A 202 -2.61 12.38 7.20
C ALA A 202 -3.76 12.89 6.32
N ILE A 203 -4.52 13.88 6.76
CA ILE A 203 -5.61 14.48 5.98
C ILE A 203 -5.08 15.07 4.66
N VAL A 204 -4.01 15.87 4.70
CA VAL A 204 -3.43 16.45 3.49
C VAL A 204 -2.93 15.36 2.52
N GLY A 205 -2.25 14.32 3.03
CA GLY A 205 -1.78 13.21 2.21
C GLY A 205 -2.93 12.41 1.57
N ILE A 206 -4.01 12.18 2.32
CA ILE A 206 -5.22 11.53 1.79
C ILE A 206 -5.85 12.39 0.69
N VAL A 207 -5.97 13.70 0.90
CA VAL A 207 -6.49 14.62 -0.13
C VAL A 207 -5.64 14.57 -1.41
N ILE A 208 -4.31 14.53 -1.29
CA ILE A 208 -3.40 14.37 -2.44
C ILE A 208 -3.67 13.04 -3.15
N GLY A 209 -3.75 11.93 -2.42
CA GLY A 209 -4.00 10.61 -3.00
C GLY A 209 -5.36 10.53 -3.72
N VAL A 210 -6.41 11.07 -3.10
CA VAL A 210 -7.75 11.15 -3.72
C VAL A 210 -7.74 12.04 -4.96
N ALA A 211 -7.05 13.19 -4.92
CA ALA A 211 -6.93 14.08 -6.08
C ALA A 211 -6.20 13.40 -7.25
N LEU A 212 -5.15 12.62 -6.98
CA LEU A 212 -4.46 11.83 -8.01
C LEU A 212 -5.37 10.75 -8.60
N ALA A 213 -6.13 10.03 -7.77
CA ALA A 213 -7.09 9.04 -8.23
C ALA A 213 -8.20 9.68 -9.09
N ALA A 214 -8.77 10.80 -8.66
CA ALA A 214 -9.78 11.55 -9.42
C ALA A 214 -9.22 12.08 -10.74
N GLY A 215 -8.00 12.62 -10.73
CA GLY A 215 -7.30 13.05 -11.94
C GLY A 215 -7.12 11.92 -12.94
N PHE A 216 -6.79 10.71 -12.46
CA PHE A 216 -6.68 9.52 -13.29
C PHE A 216 -8.03 9.15 -13.94
N VAL A 217 -9.14 9.18 -13.19
CA VAL A 217 -10.48 8.96 -13.74
C VAL A 217 -10.83 9.99 -14.83
N ILE A 218 -10.53 11.27 -14.58
CA ILE A 218 -10.81 12.35 -15.57
C ILE A 218 -10.00 12.13 -16.86
N LEU A 219 -8.76 11.68 -16.77
CA LEU A 219 -7.92 11.37 -17.93
C LEU A 219 -8.45 10.17 -18.74
N THR A 220 -9.10 9.20 -18.08
CA THR A 220 -9.68 8.02 -18.73
C THR A 220 -11.06 8.29 -19.32
N ALA A 221 -11.76 9.33 -18.86
CA ALA A 221 -13.11 9.66 -19.31
C ALA A 221 -13.17 10.47 -20.65
N LYS A 222 -12.01 10.84 -21.19
CA LYS A 222 -11.86 11.53 -22.48
C LYS A 222 -11.47 10.55 -23.58
#